data_bc820fc0a48c1d3ac52317aa4ce0d2de
#
_entry.id   bc820fc0a48c1d3ac52317aa4ce0d2de
#
_cell.length_a   1.000
_cell.length_b   1.000
_cell.length_c   1.000
_cell.angle_alpha   90.00
_cell.angle_beta   90.00
_cell.angle_gamma   90.00
#
_symmetry.space_group_name_H-M   'P 1'
#
loop_
_entity.id
_entity.type
_entity.pdbx_description
1 polymer ?
#
loop_
_entity_poly.entity_id
_entity_poly.type
_entity_poly.pdbx_seq_one_letter_code
_entity_poly.pdbx_strand_id
1 'polypeptide(L)'
;MKYSKITIKTNTATSELVAYFLQKNSVDGVCIYDKNDLNNPTWDYADENAFENFEEEVVVSGFVSPENLEDALILLQQDLSCLTDAGSLALSVETVDDASWKDEWKKYFKPASFGKIVVCPEWESYQAKDDEKVLLLDSGIAFGTGRHETTALCMKFMQQVDLLGKSCCDVGCGSGILGLTALLLGANDCTLVDVDEQAVSVCNHNAKINNLENKCNVVLGDLCDKVNSQFDVVFANLTADILLILAKQIHQIAKKGTTLILSGILEERLQEVKEAFEGIGFGRVEFEQMGCWCALRYQL
;
A
#
# COMPACT_ATOMS: atom_id res chain seq x y z
N MET A 1 -5.39 -6.49 -22.05
CA MET A 1 -6.44 -7.55 -22.13
C MET A 1 -7.81 -6.88 -22.06
N LYS A 2 -8.86 -7.54 -22.58
CA LYS A 2 -10.22 -7.04 -22.39
C LYS A 2 -10.85 -7.75 -21.21
N TYR A 3 -11.54 -7.01 -20.37
CA TYR A 3 -12.32 -7.52 -19.25
C TYR A 3 -13.76 -7.04 -19.38
N SER A 4 -14.67 -7.73 -18.76
CA SER A 4 -16.05 -7.30 -18.59
C SER A 4 -16.23 -6.85 -17.15
N LYS A 5 -16.58 -5.58 -16.94
CA LYS A 5 -16.96 -5.06 -15.63
C LYS A 5 -18.44 -5.30 -15.42
N ILE A 6 -18.77 -6.04 -14.36
CA ILE A 6 -20.13 -6.25 -13.90
C ILE A 6 -20.40 -5.24 -12.77
N THR A 7 -21.48 -4.53 -12.88
CA THR A 7 -21.91 -3.55 -11.87
C THR A 7 -23.33 -3.88 -11.40
N ILE A 8 -23.54 -3.94 -10.08
CA ILE A 8 -24.82 -4.25 -9.46
C ILE A 8 -25.17 -3.13 -8.48
N LYS A 9 -26.39 -2.59 -8.58
CA LYS A 9 -26.92 -1.60 -7.64
C LYS A 9 -27.67 -2.31 -6.52
N THR A 10 -27.41 -1.91 -5.28
CA THR A 10 -27.99 -2.51 -4.10
C THR A 10 -28.14 -1.48 -2.98
N ASN A 11 -28.32 -1.90 -1.75
CA ASN A 11 -28.30 -1.04 -0.57
C ASN A 11 -27.18 -1.44 0.40
N THR A 12 -26.89 -0.62 1.40
CA THR A 12 -25.84 -0.85 2.39
C THR A 12 -25.97 -2.21 3.10
N ALA A 13 -27.18 -2.64 3.43
CA ALA A 13 -27.40 -3.87 4.19
C ALA A 13 -27.04 -5.14 3.41
N THR A 14 -27.09 -5.10 2.09
CA THR A 14 -26.86 -6.26 1.20
C THR A 14 -25.59 -6.14 0.36
N SER A 15 -24.87 -5.03 0.43
CA SER A 15 -23.67 -4.76 -0.38
C SER A 15 -22.58 -5.82 -0.22
N GLU A 16 -22.27 -6.21 1.02
CA GLU A 16 -21.31 -7.27 1.33
C GLU A 16 -21.72 -8.63 0.77
N LEU A 17 -23.01 -8.94 0.82
CA LEU A 17 -23.53 -10.20 0.28
C LEU A 17 -23.47 -10.21 -1.25
N VAL A 18 -23.76 -9.09 -1.90
CA VAL A 18 -23.62 -8.93 -3.35
C VAL A 18 -22.14 -9.04 -3.76
N ALA A 19 -21.22 -8.43 -2.98
CA ALA A 19 -19.79 -8.57 -3.20
C ALA A 19 -19.33 -10.04 -3.08
N TYR A 20 -19.80 -10.74 -2.07
CA TYR A 20 -19.54 -12.18 -1.91
C TYR A 20 -20.06 -13.00 -3.12
N PHE A 21 -21.26 -12.70 -3.64
CA PHE A 21 -21.77 -13.39 -4.83
C PHE A 21 -20.92 -13.14 -6.06
N LEU A 22 -20.42 -11.93 -6.26
CA LEU A 22 -19.47 -11.65 -7.32
C LEU A 22 -18.21 -12.51 -7.19
N GLN A 23 -17.56 -12.51 -6.02
CA GLN A 23 -16.34 -13.29 -5.78
C GLN A 23 -16.57 -14.79 -5.93
N LYS A 24 -17.67 -15.32 -5.38
CA LYS A 24 -18.07 -16.74 -5.51
C LYS A 24 -18.20 -17.17 -6.97
N ASN A 25 -18.64 -16.27 -7.84
CA ASN A 25 -18.87 -16.54 -9.26
C ASN A 25 -17.70 -16.10 -10.16
N SER A 26 -16.48 -16.17 -9.64
CA SER A 26 -15.22 -15.92 -10.38
C SER A 26 -15.09 -14.50 -10.94
N VAL A 27 -15.68 -13.51 -10.25
CA VAL A 27 -15.50 -12.09 -10.54
C VAL A 27 -14.46 -11.54 -9.58
N ASP A 28 -13.35 -11.05 -10.12
CA ASP A 28 -12.22 -10.53 -9.36
C ASP A 28 -12.31 -9.01 -9.17
N GLY A 29 -11.47 -8.46 -8.29
CA GLY A 29 -11.35 -7.03 -8.09
C GLY A 29 -12.66 -6.38 -7.67
N VAL A 30 -13.39 -6.99 -6.72
CA VAL A 30 -14.69 -6.50 -6.28
C VAL A 30 -14.53 -5.26 -5.42
N CYS A 31 -15.28 -4.20 -5.77
CA CYS A 31 -15.32 -2.92 -5.06
C CYS A 31 -16.75 -2.59 -4.67
N ILE A 32 -16.94 -2.05 -3.46
CA ILE A 32 -18.21 -1.51 -2.96
C ILE A 32 -18.07 0.02 -2.89
N TYR A 33 -19.07 0.73 -3.42
CA TYR A 33 -19.18 2.19 -3.34
C TYR A 33 -20.47 2.53 -2.60
N ASP A 34 -20.35 2.88 -1.32
CA ASP A 34 -21.46 3.29 -0.45
C ASP A 34 -21.25 4.73 0.01
N LYS A 35 -22.25 5.60 -0.16
CA LYS A 35 -22.22 6.97 0.37
C LYS A 35 -22.06 7.02 1.89
N ASN A 36 -22.51 6.01 2.60
CA ASN A 36 -22.41 5.96 4.04
C ASN A 36 -20.96 5.82 4.52
N ASP A 37 -20.06 5.28 3.67
CA ASP A 37 -18.63 5.18 3.97
C ASP A 37 -17.96 6.56 4.04
N LEU A 38 -18.53 7.59 3.37
CA LEU A 38 -18.05 8.97 3.45
C LEU A 38 -18.16 9.59 4.86
N ASN A 39 -19.10 9.09 5.65
CA ASN A 39 -19.30 9.53 7.03
C ASN A 39 -18.46 8.71 8.02
N ASN A 40 -17.65 7.77 7.53
CA ASN A 40 -16.80 6.97 8.39
C ASN A 40 -15.56 7.80 8.80
N PRO A 41 -15.39 8.14 10.10
CA PRO A 41 -14.29 8.98 10.57
C PRO A 41 -12.91 8.34 10.42
N THR A 42 -12.82 7.12 9.91
CA THR A 42 -11.55 6.43 9.64
C THR A 42 -10.95 6.74 8.27
N TRP A 43 -11.66 7.49 7.42
CA TRP A 43 -11.17 7.88 6.10
C TRP A 43 -10.62 9.30 6.16
N ASP A 44 -9.31 9.45 6.31
CA ASP A 44 -8.63 10.75 6.37
C ASP A 44 -8.59 11.53 5.05
N TYR A 45 -9.12 10.98 3.95
CA TYR A 45 -9.17 11.66 2.67
C TYR A 45 -10.37 11.20 1.83
N ALA A 46 -11.43 11.98 1.88
CA ALA A 46 -12.47 11.97 0.86
C ALA A 46 -12.23 13.18 -0.08
N ASP A 47 -11.87 12.93 -1.35
CA ASP A 47 -11.94 13.96 -2.37
C ASP A 47 -13.42 14.28 -2.60
N GLU A 48 -13.88 15.45 -2.15
CA GLU A 48 -15.26 15.90 -2.29
C GLU A 48 -15.71 15.86 -3.76
N ASN A 49 -14.80 16.01 -4.72
CA ASN A 49 -15.08 15.95 -6.14
C ASN A 49 -15.18 14.52 -6.71
N ALA A 50 -14.61 13.52 -6.06
CA ALA A 50 -14.77 12.13 -6.47
C ALA A 50 -16.21 11.64 -6.27
N PHE A 51 -17.01 12.37 -5.49
CA PHE A 51 -18.33 11.99 -5.01
C PHE A 51 -19.49 12.80 -5.63
N GLU A 52 -19.22 13.72 -6.53
CA GLU A 52 -20.26 14.49 -7.24
C GLU A 52 -21.21 13.61 -8.08
N ASN A 53 -20.85 12.34 -8.35
CA ASN A 53 -21.64 11.39 -9.14
C ASN A 53 -22.15 10.18 -8.37
N PHE A 54 -22.19 10.22 -7.04
CA PHE A 54 -22.74 9.10 -6.26
C PHE A 54 -24.26 9.03 -6.42
N GLU A 55 -24.71 7.87 -6.87
CA GLU A 55 -26.14 7.54 -6.93
C GLU A 55 -26.71 7.30 -5.52
N GLU A 56 -28.03 7.30 -5.39
CA GLU A 56 -28.70 7.04 -4.11
C GLU A 56 -28.52 5.59 -3.64
N GLU A 57 -28.26 4.66 -4.57
CA GLU A 57 -28.02 3.24 -4.28
C GLU A 57 -26.53 2.93 -4.16
N VAL A 58 -26.22 1.94 -3.35
CA VAL A 58 -24.87 1.36 -3.26
C VAL A 58 -24.51 0.65 -4.56
N VAL A 59 -23.32 0.86 -5.05
CA VAL A 59 -22.80 0.25 -6.28
C VAL A 59 -21.73 -0.77 -5.92
N VAL A 60 -21.93 -2.03 -6.31
CA VAL A 60 -20.93 -3.10 -6.18
C VAL A 60 -20.47 -3.49 -7.58
N SER A 61 -19.19 -3.48 -7.83
CA SER A 61 -18.64 -3.83 -9.14
C SER A 61 -17.44 -4.76 -9.04
N GLY A 62 -17.21 -5.54 -10.11
CA GLY A 62 -16.05 -6.42 -10.21
C GLY A 62 -15.76 -6.75 -11.68
N PHE A 63 -14.68 -7.47 -11.94
CA PHE A 63 -14.18 -7.74 -13.27
C PHE A 63 -14.09 -9.24 -13.54
N VAL A 64 -14.46 -9.64 -14.75
CA VAL A 64 -14.40 -11.03 -15.19
C VAL A 64 -13.80 -11.10 -16.59
N SER A 65 -13.08 -12.19 -16.91
CA SER A 65 -12.62 -12.42 -18.27
C SER A 65 -13.81 -12.60 -19.23
N PRO A 66 -13.71 -12.14 -20.49
CA PRO A 66 -14.81 -12.26 -21.43
C PRO A 66 -15.29 -13.69 -21.67
N GLU A 67 -14.40 -14.66 -21.55
CA GLU A 67 -14.69 -16.10 -21.69
C GLU A 67 -15.55 -16.66 -20.54
N ASN A 68 -15.46 -16.09 -19.34
CA ASN A 68 -16.21 -16.53 -18.16
C ASN A 68 -17.45 -15.68 -17.89
N LEU A 69 -17.70 -14.64 -18.70
CA LEU A 69 -18.78 -13.66 -18.45
C LEU A 69 -20.16 -14.30 -18.44
N GLU A 70 -20.45 -15.16 -19.42
CA GLU A 70 -21.79 -15.76 -19.59
C GLU A 70 -22.13 -16.66 -18.40
N ASP A 71 -21.19 -17.52 -17.98
CA ASP A 71 -21.36 -18.40 -16.82
C ASP A 71 -21.48 -17.59 -15.52
N ALA A 72 -20.67 -16.59 -15.34
CA ALA A 72 -20.75 -15.69 -14.17
C ALA A 72 -22.10 -14.99 -14.09
N LEU A 73 -22.64 -14.48 -15.18
CA LEU A 73 -23.94 -13.81 -15.21
C LEU A 73 -25.11 -14.74 -14.86
N ILE A 74 -25.09 -15.99 -15.38
CA ILE A 74 -26.12 -16.99 -15.07
C ILE A 74 -26.14 -17.29 -13.56
N LEU A 75 -24.99 -17.55 -12.97
CA LEU A 75 -24.85 -17.86 -11.55
C LEU A 75 -25.21 -16.65 -10.67
N LEU A 76 -24.77 -15.46 -11.05
CA LEU A 76 -25.11 -14.22 -10.34
C LEU A 76 -26.62 -13.96 -10.34
N GLN A 77 -27.30 -14.14 -11.47
CA GLN A 77 -28.75 -13.97 -11.53
C GLN A 77 -29.49 -14.94 -10.59
N GLN A 78 -29.02 -16.18 -10.48
CA GLN A 78 -29.58 -17.16 -9.54
C GLN A 78 -29.36 -16.71 -8.10
N ASP A 79 -28.14 -16.31 -7.73
CA ASP A 79 -27.82 -15.87 -6.37
C ASP A 79 -28.59 -14.58 -6.01
N LEU A 80 -28.65 -13.60 -6.90
CA LEU A 80 -29.36 -12.34 -6.69
C LEU A 80 -30.88 -12.54 -6.56
N SER A 81 -31.46 -13.53 -7.25
CA SER A 81 -32.90 -13.83 -7.16
C SER A 81 -33.35 -14.27 -5.75
N CYS A 82 -32.41 -14.69 -4.90
CA CYS A 82 -32.68 -15.09 -3.52
C CYS A 82 -32.73 -13.91 -2.54
N LEU A 83 -32.32 -12.71 -2.99
CA LEU A 83 -32.30 -11.52 -2.13
C LEU A 83 -33.68 -10.86 -2.06
N THR A 84 -34.06 -10.44 -0.86
CA THR A 84 -35.24 -9.62 -0.60
C THR A 84 -34.79 -8.30 0.02
N ASP A 85 -35.50 -7.21 -0.28
CA ASP A 85 -35.19 -5.87 0.22
C ASP A 85 -33.76 -5.38 -0.08
N ALA A 86 -33.24 -5.72 -1.25
CA ALA A 86 -31.83 -5.49 -1.63
C ALA A 86 -31.63 -4.29 -2.58
N GLY A 87 -32.56 -3.35 -2.64
CA GLY A 87 -32.51 -2.25 -3.62
C GLY A 87 -32.97 -2.70 -5.00
N SER A 88 -32.53 -1.99 -6.06
CA SER A 88 -32.99 -2.27 -7.42
C SER A 88 -32.41 -3.56 -8.03
N LEU A 89 -31.29 -4.03 -7.53
CA LEU A 89 -30.48 -5.14 -8.10
C LEU A 89 -30.23 -4.97 -9.61
N ALA A 90 -30.21 -3.71 -10.07
CA ALA A 90 -29.94 -3.40 -11.48
C ALA A 90 -28.52 -3.84 -11.83
N LEU A 91 -28.43 -4.80 -12.76
CA LEU A 91 -27.16 -5.34 -13.24
C LEU A 91 -26.84 -4.72 -14.61
N SER A 92 -25.62 -4.23 -14.75
CA SER A 92 -25.07 -3.76 -16.02
C SER A 92 -23.70 -4.38 -16.28
N VAL A 93 -23.37 -4.55 -17.56
CA VAL A 93 -22.07 -5.06 -18.01
C VAL A 93 -21.48 -4.09 -19.01
N GLU A 94 -20.25 -3.74 -18.83
CA GLU A 94 -19.47 -2.94 -19.78
C GLU A 94 -18.14 -3.64 -20.11
N THR A 95 -17.71 -3.53 -21.36
CA THR A 95 -16.39 -4.03 -21.75
C THR A 95 -15.36 -2.96 -21.44
N VAL A 96 -14.38 -3.30 -20.62
CA VAL A 96 -13.30 -2.41 -20.22
C VAL A 96 -11.99 -2.94 -20.84
N ASP A 97 -11.25 -2.06 -21.50
CA ASP A 97 -9.92 -2.41 -21.97
C ASP A 97 -8.91 -2.14 -20.84
N ASP A 98 -7.98 -3.06 -20.63
CA ASP A 98 -6.90 -2.97 -19.64
C ASP A 98 -6.15 -1.61 -19.72
N ALA A 99 -6.06 -1.05 -20.93
CA ALA A 99 -5.46 0.26 -21.16
C ALA A 99 -6.28 1.44 -20.60
N SER A 100 -7.62 1.37 -20.66
CA SER A 100 -8.47 2.46 -20.19
C SER A 100 -8.59 2.49 -18.65
N TRP A 101 -8.55 1.33 -18.03
CA TRP A 101 -8.60 1.23 -16.56
C TRP A 101 -7.27 1.63 -15.90
N LYS A 102 -6.13 1.28 -16.54
CA LYS A 102 -4.81 1.70 -16.08
C LYS A 102 -4.64 3.21 -16.06
N ASP A 103 -5.38 3.95 -16.87
CA ASP A 103 -5.27 5.40 -16.92
C ASP A 103 -6.32 6.14 -16.08
N GLU A 104 -7.46 5.51 -15.77
CA GLU A 104 -8.48 6.16 -14.94
C GLU A 104 -8.05 6.32 -13.48
N TRP A 105 -7.48 5.30 -12.87
CA TRP A 105 -6.99 5.39 -11.49
C TRP A 105 -5.83 6.40 -11.34
N LYS A 106 -5.03 6.61 -12.39
CA LYS A 106 -3.97 7.63 -12.41
C LYS A 106 -4.50 9.03 -12.15
N LYS A 107 -5.73 9.32 -12.52
CA LYS A 107 -6.36 10.63 -12.29
C LYS A 107 -6.55 10.95 -10.80
N TYR A 108 -6.69 9.92 -9.98
CA TYR A 108 -6.88 10.03 -8.53
C TYR A 108 -5.58 10.07 -7.73
N PHE A 109 -4.44 9.76 -8.38
CA PHE A 109 -3.14 9.85 -7.75
C PHE A 109 -2.51 11.21 -8.02
N LYS A 110 -2.53 12.06 -7.01
CA LYS A 110 -1.94 13.40 -7.02
C LYS A 110 -0.72 13.43 -6.11
N PRO A 111 0.22 14.38 -6.29
CA PRO A 111 1.35 14.56 -5.39
C PRO A 111 0.89 14.67 -3.93
N ALA A 112 1.55 13.94 -3.04
CA ALA A 112 1.29 13.92 -1.61
C ALA A 112 2.51 14.38 -0.81
N SER A 113 2.33 15.31 0.12
CA SER A 113 3.42 15.88 0.93
C SER A 113 3.52 15.21 2.29
N PHE A 114 4.73 14.83 2.67
CA PHE A 114 5.10 14.28 3.97
C PHE A 114 6.24 15.13 4.55
N GLY A 115 5.90 16.25 5.16
CA GLY A 115 6.91 17.21 5.61
C GLY A 115 7.75 17.75 4.45
N LYS A 116 9.06 17.40 4.42
CA LYS A 116 9.98 17.80 3.34
C LYS A 116 9.99 16.85 2.14
N ILE A 117 9.28 15.74 2.22
CA ILE A 117 9.18 14.77 1.14
C ILE A 117 7.86 14.95 0.41
N VAL A 118 7.92 15.01 -0.91
CA VAL A 118 6.75 14.97 -1.77
C VAL A 118 6.84 13.72 -2.63
N VAL A 119 5.87 12.83 -2.47
CA VAL A 119 5.70 11.67 -3.34
C VAL A 119 4.83 12.12 -4.52
N CYS A 120 5.39 12.09 -5.71
CA CYS A 120 4.74 12.52 -6.94
C CYS A 120 4.64 11.34 -7.90
N PRO A 121 3.44 10.98 -8.38
CA PRO A 121 3.30 10.00 -9.45
C PRO A 121 4.16 10.38 -10.67
N GLU A 122 4.80 9.41 -11.35
CA GLU A 122 5.70 9.69 -12.47
C GLU A 122 5.02 10.40 -13.65
N TRP A 123 3.70 10.23 -13.80
CA TRP A 123 2.87 10.88 -14.84
C TRP A 123 2.37 12.28 -14.48
N GLU A 124 2.62 12.74 -13.26
CA GLU A 124 2.26 14.08 -12.79
C GLU A 124 3.47 15.00 -12.81
N SER A 125 3.23 16.29 -13.00
CA SER A 125 4.26 17.30 -12.86
C SER A 125 4.12 18.01 -11.52
N TYR A 126 5.21 18.13 -10.78
CA TYR A 126 5.24 18.85 -9.52
C TYR A 126 6.41 19.83 -9.48
N GLN A 127 6.14 21.08 -9.13
CA GLN A 127 7.18 22.07 -8.93
C GLN A 127 7.55 22.11 -7.45
N ALA A 128 8.71 21.54 -7.12
CA ALA A 128 9.20 21.49 -5.74
C ALA A 128 9.43 22.91 -5.18
N LYS A 129 9.15 23.10 -3.90
CA LYS A 129 9.56 24.25 -3.12
C LYS A 129 11.01 24.10 -2.67
N ASP A 130 11.62 25.19 -2.18
CA ASP A 130 13.07 25.25 -1.92
C ASP A 130 13.61 24.18 -0.96
N ASP A 131 12.81 23.67 -0.03
CA ASP A 131 13.21 22.67 0.97
C ASP A 131 12.57 21.29 0.74
N GLU A 132 11.81 21.12 -0.34
CA GLU A 132 11.16 19.86 -0.66
C GLU A 132 12.07 18.92 -1.47
N LYS A 133 11.97 17.64 -1.16
CA LYS A 133 12.56 16.54 -1.91
C LYS A 133 11.45 15.78 -2.61
N VAL A 134 11.47 15.71 -3.92
CA VAL A 134 10.44 15.02 -4.71
C VAL A 134 10.91 13.61 -5.02
N LEU A 135 10.11 12.63 -4.64
CA LEU A 135 10.23 11.24 -5.04
C LEU A 135 9.21 10.96 -6.14
N LEU A 136 9.66 10.71 -7.35
CA LEU A 136 8.83 10.20 -8.42
C LEU A 136 8.51 8.73 -8.17
N LEU A 137 7.25 8.34 -8.30
CA LEU A 137 6.83 6.98 -7.99
C LEU A 137 5.83 6.48 -9.04
N ASP A 138 6.17 5.37 -9.69
CA ASP A 138 5.18 4.48 -10.30
C ASP A 138 4.89 3.36 -9.31
N SER A 139 3.70 3.37 -8.73
CA SER A 139 3.28 2.29 -7.83
C SER A 139 2.78 1.07 -8.60
N GLY A 140 2.40 1.24 -9.87
CA GLY A 140 1.87 0.15 -10.68
C GLY A 140 0.77 -0.62 -9.94
N ILE A 141 0.94 -1.96 -9.91
CA ILE A 141 0.11 -2.88 -9.12
C ILE A 141 0.77 -3.17 -7.74
N ALA A 142 2.02 -2.72 -7.54
CA ALA A 142 2.75 -2.97 -6.30
C ALA A 142 2.17 -2.13 -5.14
N PHE A 143 2.19 -2.69 -3.94
CA PHE A 143 1.82 -1.98 -2.71
C PHE A 143 2.81 -0.83 -2.44
N GLY A 144 2.33 0.27 -1.83
CA GLY A 144 3.19 1.41 -1.49
C GLY A 144 2.95 2.64 -2.35
N THR A 145 1.68 3.03 -2.54
CA THR A 145 1.29 4.28 -3.24
C THR A 145 1.69 5.55 -2.49
N GLY A 146 2.13 5.42 -1.24
CA GLY A 146 2.52 6.51 -0.36
C GLY A 146 1.36 7.17 0.40
N ARG A 147 0.10 6.88 0.07
CA ARG A 147 -1.05 7.53 0.71
C ARG A 147 -1.54 6.84 1.99
N HIS A 148 -1.07 5.64 2.26
CA HIS A 148 -1.49 4.87 3.43
C HIS A 148 -0.86 5.43 4.70
N GLU A 149 -1.59 5.43 5.80
CA GLU A 149 -1.17 5.96 7.10
C GLU A 149 0.14 5.32 7.58
N THR A 150 0.32 4.04 7.31
CA THR A 150 1.55 3.31 7.69
C THR A 150 2.80 3.87 7.01
N THR A 151 2.68 4.29 5.75
CA THR A 151 3.77 4.95 5.01
C THR A 151 4.02 6.35 5.57
N ALA A 152 2.97 7.11 5.86
CA ALA A 152 3.08 8.45 6.46
C ALA A 152 3.79 8.40 7.82
N LEU A 153 3.47 7.39 8.64
CA LEU A 153 4.12 7.15 9.93
C LEU A 153 5.62 6.85 9.77
N CYS A 154 6.00 5.98 8.82
CA CYS A 154 7.41 5.74 8.50
C CYS A 154 8.12 7.03 8.07
N MET A 155 7.52 7.78 7.16
CA MET A 155 8.07 9.05 6.65
C MET A 155 8.26 10.09 7.77
N LYS A 156 7.35 10.11 8.74
CA LYS A 156 7.46 10.97 9.91
C LYS A 156 8.68 10.60 10.76
N PHE A 157 8.88 9.33 11.06
CA PHE A 157 10.05 8.87 11.79
C PHE A 157 11.36 9.07 11.01
N MET A 158 11.36 8.79 9.71
CA MET A 158 12.55 8.97 8.87
C MET A 158 13.10 10.41 8.91
N GLN A 159 12.23 11.41 8.93
CA GLN A 159 12.63 12.82 9.01
C GLN A 159 13.18 13.25 10.37
N GLN A 160 13.04 12.41 11.39
CA GLN A 160 13.60 12.62 12.74
C GLN A 160 14.93 11.88 12.94
N VAL A 161 15.34 11.06 11.98
CA VAL A 161 16.59 10.28 12.00
C VAL A 161 17.61 10.96 11.10
N ASP A 162 18.84 11.10 11.60
CA ASP A 162 19.95 11.54 10.75
C ASP A 162 20.34 10.40 9.79
N LEU A 163 19.94 10.56 8.54
CA LEU A 163 20.21 9.59 7.45
C LEU A 163 21.48 9.92 6.67
N LEU A 164 22.13 11.07 6.93
CA LEU A 164 23.29 11.49 6.13
C LEU A 164 24.44 10.47 6.24
N GLY A 165 24.82 9.91 5.09
CA GLY A 165 25.91 8.93 4.99
C GLY A 165 25.61 7.56 5.59
N LYS A 166 24.37 7.29 6.01
CA LYS A 166 23.96 6.00 6.59
C LYS A 166 23.74 4.94 5.51
N SER A 167 24.01 3.68 5.89
CA SER A 167 23.58 2.51 5.13
C SER A 167 22.18 2.10 5.58
N CYS A 168 21.27 1.85 4.64
CA CYS A 168 19.87 1.54 4.93
C CYS A 168 19.44 0.20 4.37
N CYS A 169 18.43 -0.42 4.99
CA CYS A 169 17.74 -1.58 4.45
C CYS A 169 16.23 -1.36 4.54
N ASP A 170 15.51 -1.65 3.45
CA ASP A 170 14.05 -1.61 3.35
C ASP A 170 13.54 -3.03 3.13
N VAL A 171 12.93 -3.62 4.17
CA VAL A 171 12.48 -5.02 4.18
C VAL A 171 11.00 -5.08 3.85
N GLY A 172 10.65 -5.78 2.75
CA GLY A 172 9.33 -5.72 2.14
C GLY A 172 9.13 -4.39 1.44
N CYS A 173 10.04 -4.05 0.54
CA CYS A 173 10.17 -2.69 0.02
C CYS A 173 9.02 -2.26 -0.91
N GLY A 174 8.28 -3.20 -1.51
CA GLY A 174 7.20 -2.91 -2.45
C GLY A 174 7.68 -1.99 -3.58
N SER A 175 7.08 -0.82 -3.70
CA SER A 175 7.48 0.22 -4.68
C SER A 175 8.87 0.83 -4.43
N GLY A 176 9.51 0.53 -3.30
CA GLY A 176 10.76 1.12 -2.86
C GLY A 176 10.61 2.48 -2.16
N ILE A 177 9.40 2.91 -1.86
CA ILE A 177 9.09 4.25 -1.38
C ILE A 177 9.90 4.66 -0.15
N LEU A 178 10.11 3.78 0.83
CA LEU A 178 10.86 4.10 2.05
C LEU A 178 12.36 4.14 1.79
N GLY A 179 12.91 3.10 1.16
CA GLY A 179 14.34 3.03 0.83
C GLY A 179 14.79 4.17 -0.08
N LEU A 180 14.01 4.49 -1.13
CA LEU A 180 14.31 5.61 -2.04
C LEU A 180 14.17 6.96 -1.32
N THR A 181 13.20 7.11 -0.43
CA THR A 181 13.09 8.30 0.43
C THR A 181 14.32 8.47 1.31
N ALA A 182 14.84 7.39 1.91
CA ALA A 182 16.06 7.45 2.71
C ALA A 182 17.26 7.97 1.91
N LEU A 183 17.38 7.54 0.66
CA LEU A 183 18.44 8.03 -0.24
C LEU A 183 18.27 9.52 -0.58
N LEU A 184 17.06 9.98 -0.82
CA LEU A 184 16.78 11.41 -1.02
C LEU A 184 17.08 12.24 0.23
N LEU A 185 16.91 11.67 1.42
CA LEU A 185 17.24 12.31 2.71
C LEU A 185 18.76 12.26 3.03
N GLY A 186 19.57 11.62 2.20
CA GLY A 186 21.02 11.67 2.30
C GLY A 186 21.69 10.35 2.70
N ALA A 187 20.94 9.26 2.76
CA ALA A 187 21.55 7.94 2.93
C ALA A 187 22.59 7.65 1.83
N ASN A 188 23.63 6.93 2.19
CA ASN A 188 24.73 6.60 1.25
C ASN A 188 24.29 5.52 0.27
N ASP A 189 23.69 4.48 0.79
CA ASP A 189 23.18 3.33 0.03
C ASP A 189 21.93 2.74 0.71
N CYS A 190 21.14 1.99 -0.05
CA CYS A 190 20.00 1.26 0.46
C CYS A 190 19.87 -0.12 -0.21
N THR A 191 19.77 -1.17 0.60
CA THR A 191 19.35 -2.49 0.14
C THR A 191 17.83 -2.58 0.30
N LEU A 192 17.14 -2.94 -0.79
CA LEU A 192 15.68 -3.03 -0.84
C LEU A 192 15.32 -4.48 -1.16
N VAL A 193 14.56 -5.12 -0.28
CA VAL A 193 14.26 -6.56 -0.39
C VAL A 193 12.77 -6.76 -0.48
N ASP A 194 12.34 -7.57 -1.46
CA ASP A 194 10.95 -8.01 -1.55
C ASP A 194 10.87 -9.46 -2.04
N VAL A 195 9.84 -10.17 -1.65
CA VAL A 195 9.57 -11.54 -2.06
C VAL A 195 8.87 -11.61 -3.42
N ASP A 196 8.24 -10.52 -3.85
CA ASP A 196 7.51 -10.42 -5.10
C ASP A 196 8.42 -9.87 -6.24
N GLU A 197 8.55 -10.64 -7.32
CA GLU A 197 9.29 -10.23 -8.51
C GLU A 197 8.73 -8.95 -9.15
N GLN A 198 7.42 -8.72 -9.06
CA GLN A 198 6.79 -7.51 -9.58
C GLN A 198 7.18 -6.29 -8.75
N ALA A 199 7.20 -6.41 -7.42
CA ALA A 199 7.67 -5.36 -6.53
C ALA A 199 9.14 -5.01 -6.81
N VAL A 200 10.00 -6.02 -6.97
CA VAL A 200 11.42 -5.84 -7.36
C VAL A 200 11.55 -5.08 -8.68
N SER A 201 10.73 -5.42 -9.68
CA SER A 201 10.73 -4.74 -10.98
C SER A 201 10.31 -3.27 -10.86
N VAL A 202 9.23 -2.99 -10.13
CA VAL A 202 8.70 -1.64 -9.87
C VAL A 202 9.72 -0.82 -9.08
N CYS A 203 10.32 -1.39 -8.04
CA CYS A 203 11.35 -0.73 -7.24
C CYS A 203 12.57 -0.33 -8.08
N ASN A 204 13.06 -1.21 -8.96
CA ASN A 204 14.14 -0.89 -9.90
C ASN A 204 13.76 0.24 -10.87
N HIS A 205 12.52 0.24 -11.40
CA HIS A 205 12.01 1.32 -12.23
C HIS A 205 12.03 2.64 -11.46
N ASN A 206 11.48 2.66 -10.24
CA ASN A 206 11.41 3.83 -9.38
C ASN A 206 12.80 4.36 -9.00
N ALA A 207 13.75 3.47 -8.71
CA ALA A 207 15.14 3.87 -8.48
C ALA A 207 15.71 4.61 -9.70
N LYS A 208 15.45 4.10 -10.91
CA LYS A 208 15.95 4.67 -12.16
C LYS A 208 15.35 6.03 -12.49
N ILE A 209 14.03 6.21 -12.38
CA ILE A 209 13.39 7.51 -12.69
C ILE A 209 13.80 8.62 -11.72
N ASN A 210 14.28 8.24 -10.51
CA ASN A 210 14.83 9.16 -9.52
C ASN A 210 16.36 9.31 -9.60
N ASN A 211 17.05 8.66 -10.55
CA ASN A 211 18.51 8.63 -10.69
C ASN A 211 19.23 8.10 -9.42
N LEU A 212 18.63 7.13 -8.75
CA LEU A 212 19.13 6.51 -7.51
C LEU A 212 19.63 5.07 -7.71
N GLU A 213 19.57 4.51 -8.91
CA GLU A 213 19.91 3.12 -9.21
C GLU A 213 21.33 2.73 -8.77
N ASN A 214 22.28 3.67 -8.82
CA ASN A 214 23.68 3.43 -8.40
C ASN A 214 23.86 3.37 -6.87
N LYS A 215 22.82 3.74 -6.10
CA LYS A 215 22.80 3.69 -4.63
C LYS A 215 21.86 2.62 -4.09
N CYS A 216 21.13 1.93 -4.99
CA CYS A 216 20.18 0.90 -4.66
C CYS A 216 20.76 -0.49 -4.92
N ASN A 217 20.50 -1.41 -4.00
CA ASN A 217 20.69 -2.84 -4.20
C ASN A 217 19.32 -3.51 -4.01
N VAL A 218 18.59 -3.71 -5.12
CA VAL A 218 17.24 -4.33 -5.08
C VAL A 218 17.38 -5.83 -5.19
N VAL A 219 16.84 -6.58 -4.23
CA VAL A 219 17.04 -8.02 -4.05
C VAL A 219 15.69 -8.74 -4.00
N LEU A 220 15.52 -9.76 -4.82
CA LEU A 220 14.43 -10.72 -4.68
C LEU A 220 14.78 -11.70 -3.55
N GLY A 221 14.09 -11.62 -2.41
CA GLY A 221 14.37 -12.41 -1.23
C GLY A 221 13.25 -12.34 -0.19
N ASP A 222 13.23 -13.33 0.70
CA ASP A 222 12.29 -13.37 1.82
C ASP A 222 12.95 -12.76 3.06
N LEU A 223 12.43 -11.61 3.50
CA LEU A 223 12.93 -10.84 4.65
C LEU A 223 14.46 -10.64 4.61
N CYS A 224 15.20 -11.31 5.50
CA CYS A 224 16.65 -11.17 5.63
C CYS A 224 17.47 -12.23 4.87
N ASP A 225 16.85 -13.23 4.27
CA ASP A 225 17.51 -14.46 3.77
C ASP A 225 18.68 -14.22 2.80
N LYS A 226 18.58 -13.18 1.96
CA LYS A 226 19.60 -12.86 0.96
C LYS A 226 20.40 -11.61 1.28
N VAL A 227 20.24 -11.08 2.49
CA VAL A 227 20.92 -9.87 2.93
C VAL A 227 22.12 -10.24 3.79
N ASN A 228 23.31 -9.95 3.31
CA ASN A 228 24.57 -10.36 3.98
C ASN A 228 25.32 -9.18 4.63
N SER A 229 24.66 -8.04 4.80
CA SER A 229 25.24 -6.82 5.38
C SER A 229 24.45 -6.35 6.58
N GLN A 230 25.07 -5.58 7.46
CA GLN A 230 24.42 -4.92 8.57
C GLN A 230 24.28 -3.42 8.29
N PHE A 231 23.19 -2.82 8.71
CA PHE A 231 22.78 -1.47 8.36
C PHE A 231 22.68 -0.54 9.58
N ASP A 232 22.80 0.75 9.32
CA ASP A 232 22.61 1.79 10.32
C ASP A 232 21.12 2.05 10.58
N VAL A 233 20.29 1.92 9.52
CA VAL A 233 18.84 2.12 9.61
C VAL A 233 18.13 1.01 8.84
N VAL A 234 17.11 0.43 9.45
CA VAL A 234 16.25 -0.59 8.83
C VAL A 234 14.80 -0.14 8.87
N PHE A 235 14.12 -0.25 7.74
CA PHE A 235 12.68 0.01 7.61
C PHE A 235 11.95 -1.30 7.35
N ALA A 236 10.76 -1.47 7.94
CA ALA A 236 9.84 -2.54 7.61
C ALA A 236 8.39 -2.07 7.81
N ASN A 237 7.68 -1.86 6.71
CA ASN A 237 6.26 -1.55 6.71
C ASN A 237 5.48 -2.79 6.30
N LEU A 238 5.25 -3.68 7.27
CA LEU A 238 4.75 -5.03 7.08
C LEU A 238 3.64 -5.33 8.09
N THR A 239 2.80 -6.33 7.80
CA THR A 239 1.81 -6.80 8.77
C THR A 239 2.46 -7.37 10.02
N ALA A 240 1.73 -7.35 11.15
CA ALA A 240 2.24 -7.84 12.43
C ALA A 240 2.78 -9.27 12.36
N ASP A 241 2.09 -10.17 11.64
CA ASP A 241 2.53 -11.55 11.48
C ASP A 241 3.92 -11.65 10.84
N ILE A 242 4.16 -10.86 9.81
CA ILE A 242 5.45 -10.83 9.12
C ILE A 242 6.53 -10.16 9.98
N LEU A 243 6.17 -9.11 10.72
CA LEU A 243 7.10 -8.46 11.68
C LEU A 243 7.54 -9.41 12.79
N LEU A 244 6.66 -10.30 13.28
CA LEU A 244 7.02 -11.34 14.26
C LEU A 244 7.98 -12.38 13.68
N ILE A 245 7.89 -12.68 12.39
CA ILE A 245 8.88 -13.52 11.69
C ILE A 245 10.20 -12.76 11.54
N LEU A 246 10.15 -11.49 11.12
CA LEU A 246 11.32 -10.62 10.97
C LEU A 246 12.10 -10.50 12.30
N ALA A 247 11.40 -10.38 13.43
CA ALA A 247 12.05 -10.31 14.75
C ALA A 247 13.04 -11.44 15.01
N LYS A 248 12.79 -12.64 14.47
CA LYS A 248 13.69 -13.80 14.62
C LYS A 248 14.94 -13.72 13.77
N GLN A 249 14.95 -12.87 12.75
CA GLN A 249 16.02 -12.76 11.76
C GLN A 249 16.75 -11.41 11.81
N ILE A 250 16.17 -10.40 12.43
CA ILE A 250 16.60 -9.00 12.35
C ILE A 250 18.06 -8.77 12.72
N HIS A 251 18.62 -9.56 13.63
CA HIS A 251 20.03 -9.49 14.03
C HIS A 251 21.04 -9.84 12.91
N GLN A 252 20.57 -10.47 11.83
CA GLN A 252 21.43 -10.73 10.66
C GLN A 252 21.78 -9.40 9.97
N ILE A 253 20.84 -8.44 9.96
CA ILE A 253 20.97 -7.16 9.25
C ILE A 253 21.09 -5.95 10.20
N ALA A 254 20.86 -6.12 11.50
CA ALA A 254 21.03 -5.07 12.50
C ALA A 254 22.36 -5.22 13.26
N LYS A 255 23.02 -4.11 13.53
CA LYS A 255 24.22 -3.99 14.37
C LYS A 255 23.95 -3.09 15.56
N LYS A 256 24.87 -3.06 16.52
CA LYS A 256 24.74 -2.15 17.67
C LYS A 256 24.63 -0.69 17.18
N GLY A 257 23.59 0.00 17.59
CA GLY A 257 23.28 1.34 17.19
C GLY A 257 22.36 1.46 15.97
N THR A 258 21.90 0.33 15.40
CA THR A 258 20.88 0.35 14.35
C THR A 258 19.59 0.97 14.83
N THR A 259 19.07 1.91 14.05
CA THR A 259 17.72 2.42 14.19
C THR A 259 16.76 1.55 13.36
N LEU A 260 15.71 1.05 13.99
CA LEU A 260 14.69 0.22 13.33
C LEU A 260 13.36 0.97 13.34
N ILE A 261 12.76 1.14 12.17
CA ILE A 261 11.44 1.75 11.99
C ILE A 261 10.48 0.68 11.47
N LEU A 262 9.47 0.36 12.27
CA LEU A 262 8.43 -0.61 11.97
C LEU A 262 7.09 0.09 11.79
N SER A 263 6.29 -0.33 10.82
CA SER A 263 4.91 0.12 10.60
C SER A 263 4.08 -0.99 9.96
N GLY A 264 2.80 -0.70 9.66
CA GLY A 264 1.86 -1.74 9.20
C GLY A 264 1.25 -2.53 10.35
N ILE A 265 1.28 -1.96 11.56
CA ILE A 265 0.84 -2.61 12.79
C ILE A 265 -0.53 -2.08 13.15
N LEU A 266 -1.54 -2.94 13.21
CA LEU A 266 -2.83 -2.57 13.79
C LEU A 266 -2.69 -2.37 15.31
N GLU A 267 -3.43 -1.41 15.86
CA GLU A 267 -3.39 -1.06 17.29
C GLU A 267 -3.58 -2.28 18.20
N GLU A 268 -4.48 -3.17 17.86
CA GLU A 268 -4.74 -4.42 18.59
C GLU A 268 -3.55 -5.40 18.62
N ARG A 269 -2.62 -5.30 17.64
CA ARG A 269 -1.43 -6.14 17.51
C ARG A 269 -0.15 -5.45 18.00
N LEU A 270 -0.25 -4.18 18.42
CA LEU A 270 0.90 -3.36 18.80
C LEU A 270 1.73 -3.98 19.94
N GLN A 271 1.04 -4.43 20.99
CA GLN A 271 1.72 -4.94 22.19
C GLN A 271 2.51 -6.22 21.88
N GLU A 272 1.98 -7.08 21.05
CA GLU A 272 2.63 -8.33 20.63
C GLU A 272 3.93 -8.04 19.84
N VAL A 273 3.87 -7.14 18.87
CA VAL A 273 5.04 -6.73 18.07
C VAL A 273 6.08 -6.07 18.99
N LYS A 274 5.64 -5.19 19.90
CA LYS A 274 6.53 -4.50 20.84
C LYS A 274 7.29 -5.51 21.73
N GLU A 275 6.60 -6.46 22.35
CA GLU A 275 7.21 -7.48 23.19
C GLU A 275 8.22 -8.35 22.42
N ALA A 276 7.93 -8.67 21.15
CA ALA A 276 8.83 -9.46 20.31
C ALA A 276 10.16 -8.75 20.06
N PHE A 277 10.16 -7.45 19.76
CA PHE A 277 11.38 -6.71 19.47
C PHE A 277 12.13 -6.29 20.75
N GLU A 278 11.43 -5.90 21.81
CA GLU A 278 12.05 -5.63 23.11
C GLU A 278 12.69 -6.88 23.70
N GLY A 279 12.05 -8.04 23.56
CA GLY A 279 12.57 -9.33 24.03
C GLY A 279 13.88 -9.77 23.38
N ILE A 280 14.22 -9.23 22.23
CA ILE A 280 15.48 -9.51 21.52
C ILE A 280 16.50 -8.36 21.62
N GLY A 281 16.26 -7.36 22.48
CA GLY A 281 17.24 -6.34 22.86
C GLY A 281 17.05 -4.97 22.20
N PHE A 282 16.01 -4.77 21.42
CA PHE A 282 15.68 -3.41 20.95
C PHE A 282 15.06 -2.59 22.09
N GLY A 283 15.58 -1.39 22.29
CA GLY A 283 15.14 -0.49 23.35
C GLY A 283 14.91 0.93 22.82
N ARG A 284 14.67 1.89 23.73
CA ARG A 284 14.35 3.28 23.40
C ARG A 284 13.25 3.38 22.36
N VAL A 285 12.13 2.73 22.62
CA VAL A 285 10.99 2.71 21.71
C VAL A 285 10.29 4.07 21.69
N GLU A 286 10.07 4.58 20.51
CA GLU A 286 9.16 5.69 20.24
C GLU A 286 7.97 5.16 19.45
N PHE A 287 6.81 5.72 19.69
CA PHE A 287 5.53 5.27 19.18
C PHE A 287 4.79 6.42 18.51
N GLU A 288 4.18 6.12 17.37
CA GLU A 288 3.28 7.02 16.64
C GLU A 288 2.07 6.23 16.18
N GLN A 289 0.91 6.89 16.13
CA GLN A 289 -0.35 6.32 15.68
C GLN A 289 -1.07 7.26 14.73
N MET A 290 -1.74 6.68 13.72
CA MET A 290 -2.61 7.37 12.80
C MET A 290 -3.80 6.46 12.47
N GLY A 291 -5.02 6.88 12.82
CA GLY A 291 -6.19 6.01 12.78
C GLY A 291 -5.97 4.75 13.63
N CYS A 292 -6.21 3.58 13.06
CA CYS A 292 -5.96 2.28 13.70
C CYS A 292 -4.53 1.74 13.48
N TRP A 293 -3.68 2.48 12.75
CA TRP A 293 -2.34 2.06 12.40
C TRP A 293 -1.29 2.65 13.31
N CYS A 294 -0.30 1.82 13.63
CA CYS A 294 0.78 2.14 14.54
C CYS A 294 2.14 1.99 13.88
N ALA A 295 3.10 2.78 14.34
CA ALA A 295 4.50 2.64 14.01
C ALA A 295 5.39 2.73 15.25
N LEU A 296 6.51 2.04 15.22
CA LEU A 296 7.50 1.96 16.28
C LEU A 296 8.87 2.35 15.72
N ARG A 297 9.62 3.14 16.49
CA ARG A 297 11.03 3.40 16.24
C ARG A 297 11.87 2.90 17.41
N TYR A 298 12.80 2.02 17.12
CA TYR A 298 13.72 1.43 18.09
C TYR A 298 15.16 1.84 17.82
N GLN A 299 15.99 1.64 18.83
CA GLN A 299 17.43 1.66 18.71
C GLN A 299 18.01 0.40 19.39
N LEU A 300 18.90 -0.32 18.70
CA LEU A 300 19.57 -1.52 19.19
C LEU A 300 20.82 -1.14 20.02
#